data_eccd897abce3c0b9b5d3ffdf4b56a484
#
_entry.id   eccd897abce3c0b9b5d3ffdf4b56a484
#
_cell.length_a   1.000
_cell.length_b   1.000
_cell.length_c   1.000
_cell.angle_alpha   90.00
_cell.angle_beta   90.00
_cell.angle_gamma   90.00
#
_symmetry.space_group_name_H-M   'P 1'
#
loop_
_entity.id
_entity.type
_entity.pdbx_description
1 polymer ?
#
loop_
_entity_poly.entity_id
_entity_poly.type
_entity_poly.pdbx_seq_one_letter_code
_entity_poly.pdbx_strand_id
1 'polypeptide(L)'
;MIPDFTDEGLLLPGAHEATLEELREKLGFSRRRRDLIDGLERALTLMGGCGVRRVYLDGSFVTDKPRPGDIDGCYDVEPGMDLQSMYPIWPLSHLNRARSRAAFGVEFFPADTVEAGSGQPFLQFFQRDREGSPKGVVAMELRGEVR
;
A
#
# COMPACT_ATOMS: atom_id res chain seq x y z
N MET A 1 -8.22 -6.75 11.08
CA MET A 1 -7.34 -6.57 12.25
C MET A 1 -5.93 -7.01 11.92
N ILE A 2 -4.95 -6.22 12.31
CA ILE A 2 -3.54 -6.50 12.00
C ILE A 2 -2.99 -7.42 13.09
N PRO A 3 -2.51 -8.63 12.73
CA PRO A 3 -1.94 -9.54 13.74
C PRO A 3 -0.56 -9.07 14.19
N ASP A 4 -0.05 -9.68 15.26
CA ASP A 4 1.32 -9.42 15.68
C ASP A 4 2.30 -9.95 14.64
N PHE A 5 3.48 -9.35 14.60
CA PHE A 5 4.54 -9.80 13.69
C PHE A 5 5.04 -11.19 14.09
N THR A 6 5.45 -11.95 13.08
CA THR A 6 6.15 -13.21 13.31
C THR A 6 7.54 -12.95 13.88
N ASP A 7 8.25 -14.03 14.26
CA ASP A 7 9.62 -13.91 14.76
C ASP A 7 10.56 -13.28 13.72
N GLU A 8 10.23 -13.42 12.43
CA GLU A 8 10.99 -12.80 11.35
C GLU A 8 10.60 -11.33 11.11
N GLY A 9 9.65 -10.80 11.86
CA GLY A 9 9.20 -9.42 11.71
C GLY A 9 8.24 -9.19 10.56
N LEU A 10 7.56 -10.23 10.09
CA LEU A 10 6.59 -10.16 8.99
C LEU A 10 5.18 -10.38 9.52
N LEU A 11 4.18 -10.02 8.73
CA LEU A 11 2.80 -10.39 9.03
C LEU A 11 2.55 -11.83 8.58
N LEU A 12 1.65 -12.52 9.28
CA LEU A 12 1.19 -13.84 8.85
C LEU A 12 0.64 -13.74 7.42
N PRO A 13 0.78 -14.83 6.61
CA PRO A 13 0.26 -14.80 5.25
C PRO A 13 -1.22 -14.44 5.18
N GLY A 14 -1.62 -13.79 4.11
CA GLY A 14 -3.00 -13.38 3.85
C GLY A 14 -3.14 -11.87 3.81
N ALA A 15 -4.32 -11.42 3.42
CA ALA A 15 -4.66 -10.01 3.39
C ALA A 15 -5.43 -9.70 4.69
N HIS A 16 -4.85 -8.86 5.54
CA HIS A 16 -5.41 -8.53 6.85
C HIS A 16 -6.14 -7.20 6.75
N GLU A 17 -7.45 -7.23 6.93
CA GLU A 17 -8.28 -6.02 6.86
C GLU A 17 -7.96 -5.08 8.01
N ALA A 18 -7.82 -3.80 7.70
CA ALA A 18 -7.56 -2.79 8.73
C ALA A 18 -8.14 -1.45 8.33
N THR A 19 -8.45 -0.65 9.34
CA THR A 19 -8.78 0.75 9.17
C THR A 19 -7.53 1.60 9.28
N LEU A 20 -7.61 2.86 8.89
CA LEU A 20 -6.51 3.80 9.07
C LEU A 20 -6.16 3.94 10.56
N GLU A 21 -7.17 3.94 11.42
CA GLU A 21 -6.97 4.03 12.86
C GLU A 21 -6.17 2.83 13.39
N GLU A 22 -6.55 1.61 12.99
CA GLU A 22 -5.80 0.41 13.36
C GLU A 22 -4.37 0.47 12.84
N LEU A 23 -4.19 0.99 11.63
CA LEU A 23 -2.87 1.14 11.05
C LEU A 23 -1.99 2.04 11.91
N ARG A 24 -2.55 3.17 12.36
CA ARG A 24 -1.83 4.09 13.25
C ARG A 24 -1.48 3.44 14.59
N GLU A 25 -2.40 2.70 15.17
CA GLU A 25 -2.18 2.05 16.46
C GLU A 25 -1.15 0.94 16.37
N LYS A 26 -1.24 0.11 15.33
CA LYS A 26 -0.42 -1.10 15.24
C LYS A 26 0.90 -0.88 14.52
N LEU A 27 0.93 -0.06 13.47
CA LEU A 27 2.10 0.13 12.62
C LEU A 27 2.73 1.50 12.74
N GLY A 28 2.17 2.41 13.54
CA GLY A 28 2.71 3.75 13.76
C GLY A 28 3.65 3.84 14.95
N PHE A 29 4.51 2.84 15.17
CA PHE A 29 5.32 2.72 16.38
C PHE A 29 6.65 3.46 16.32
N SER A 30 6.87 4.28 15.29
CA SER A 30 8.02 5.19 15.24
C SER A 30 7.57 6.49 14.58
N ARG A 31 8.35 7.56 14.78
CA ARG A 31 8.02 8.82 14.14
C ARG A 31 8.01 8.71 12.62
N ARG A 32 9.00 8.01 12.07
CA ARG A 32 9.08 7.80 10.62
C ARG A 32 7.82 7.15 10.09
N ARG A 33 7.33 6.13 10.80
CA ARG A 33 6.12 5.41 10.41
C ARG A 33 4.88 6.32 10.49
N ARG A 34 4.79 7.14 11.53
CA ARG A 34 3.66 8.07 11.67
C ARG A 34 3.65 9.10 10.56
N ASP A 35 4.82 9.62 10.17
CA ASP A 35 4.94 10.56 9.07
C ASP A 35 4.51 9.91 7.74
N LEU A 36 4.91 8.64 7.53
CA LEU A 36 4.48 7.90 6.34
C LEU A 36 2.97 7.68 6.34
N ILE A 37 2.37 7.40 7.48
CA ILE A 37 0.91 7.21 7.56
C ILE A 37 0.19 8.53 7.25
N ASP A 38 0.72 9.66 7.68
CA ASP A 38 0.13 10.96 7.32
C ASP A 38 0.12 11.15 5.79
N GLY A 39 1.22 10.82 5.13
CA GLY A 39 1.28 10.87 3.67
C GLY A 39 0.35 9.87 3.01
N LEU A 40 0.26 8.68 3.58
CA LEU A 40 -0.67 7.66 3.10
C LEU A 40 -2.11 8.15 3.18
N GLU A 41 -2.48 8.79 4.28
CA GLU A 41 -3.85 9.30 4.43
C GLU A 41 -4.19 10.28 3.31
N ARG A 42 -3.27 11.18 2.95
CA ARG A 42 -3.49 12.11 1.84
C ARG A 42 -3.62 11.38 0.51
N ALA A 43 -2.79 10.35 0.30
CA ALA A 43 -2.87 9.54 -0.93
C ALA A 43 -4.19 8.79 -1.01
N LEU A 44 -4.64 8.19 0.09
CA LEU A 44 -5.89 7.45 0.13
C LEU A 44 -7.09 8.37 -0.11
N THR A 45 -7.03 9.59 0.39
CA THR A 45 -8.09 10.58 0.12
C THR A 45 -8.17 10.90 -1.37
N LEU A 46 -7.02 11.11 -2.02
CA LEU A 46 -6.99 11.34 -3.46
C LEU A 46 -7.54 10.14 -4.22
N MET A 47 -7.04 8.94 -3.89
CA MET A 47 -7.42 7.71 -4.59
C MET A 47 -8.92 7.40 -4.41
N GLY A 48 -9.42 7.56 -3.19
CA GLY A 48 -10.85 7.33 -2.92
C GLY A 48 -11.72 8.29 -3.70
N GLY A 49 -11.29 9.56 -3.82
CA GLY A 49 -12.00 10.55 -4.63
C GLY A 49 -12.00 10.24 -6.12
N CYS A 50 -11.05 9.44 -6.58
CA CYS A 50 -10.95 9.00 -7.98
C CYS A 50 -11.63 7.65 -8.23
N GLY A 51 -12.25 7.06 -7.22
CA GLY A 51 -13.00 5.81 -7.40
C GLY A 51 -12.29 4.55 -6.95
N VAL A 52 -11.10 4.65 -6.35
CA VAL A 52 -10.42 3.49 -5.78
C VAL A 52 -11.19 3.06 -4.54
N ARG A 53 -11.51 1.76 -4.44
CA ARG A 53 -12.26 1.23 -3.30
C ARG A 53 -11.43 0.37 -2.38
N ARG A 54 -10.33 -0.21 -2.85
CA ARG A 54 -9.56 -1.16 -2.06
C ARG A 54 -8.09 -1.05 -2.40
N VAL A 55 -7.27 -0.98 -1.35
CA VAL A 55 -5.81 -0.96 -1.50
C VAL A 55 -5.21 -2.06 -0.62
N TYR A 56 -4.00 -2.47 -0.96
CA TYR A 56 -3.23 -3.44 -0.19
C TYR A 56 -1.85 -2.84 0.06
N LEU A 57 -1.40 -2.87 1.31
CA LEU A 57 -0.11 -2.30 1.70
C LEU A 57 0.90 -3.40 1.88
N ASP A 58 2.12 -3.19 1.39
CA ASP A 58 3.20 -4.14 1.42
C ASP A 58 4.53 -3.42 1.66
N GLY A 59 5.63 -4.12 1.43
CA GLY A 59 6.97 -3.59 1.59
C GLY A 59 7.41 -3.55 3.04
N SER A 60 8.46 -2.81 3.30
CA SER A 60 9.02 -2.76 4.65
C SER A 60 8.10 -2.10 5.67
N PHE A 61 7.09 -1.34 5.21
CA PHE A 61 6.13 -0.72 6.12
C PHE A 61 5.28 -1.76 6.86
N VAL A 62 4.95 -2.89 6.23
CA VAL A 62 4.18 -3.94 6.89
C VAL A 62 5.06 -4.98 7.57
N THR A 63 6.22 -4.55 8.04
CA THR A 63 7.16 -5.34 8.84
C THR A 63 7.47 -4.57 10.13
N ASP A 64 8.31 -5.15 10.99
CA ASP A 64 8.70 -4.51 12.24
C ASP A 64 9.85 -3.49 12.08
N LYS A 65 10.24 -3.19 10.86
CA LYS A 65 11.33 -2.25 10.59
C LYS A 65 10.97 -0.86 11.10
N PRO A 66 11.82 -0.21 11.94
CA PRO A 66 11.44 1.08 12.54
C PRO A 66 11.45 2.25 11.56
N ARG A 67 12.26 2.19 10.52
CA ARG A 67 12.41 3.31 9.58
C ARG A 67 12.27 2.86 8.12
N PRO A 68 11.08 2.42 7.69
CA PRO A 68 10.87 2.11 6.28
C PRO A 68 11.06 3.37 5.43
N GLY A 69 11.50 3.19 4.18
CA GLY A 69 11.73 4.31 3.29
C GLY A 69 10.45 4.88 2.71
N ASP A 70 9.48 4.02 2.46
CA ASP A 70 8.19 4.41 1.87
C ASP A 70 7.15 3.34 2.22
N ILE A 71 5.94 3.54 1.70
CA ILE A 71 4.88 2.53 1.76
C ILE A 71 4.64 2.04 0.35
N ASP A 72 4.82 0.74 0.12
CA ASP A 72 4.50 0.10 -1.15
C ASP A 72 3.10 -0.48 -1.09
N GLY A 73 2.42 -0.51 -2.21
CA GLY A 73 1.10 -1.12 -2.24
C GLY A 73 0.57 -1.28 -3.64
N CYS A 74 -0.64 -1.80 -3.71
CA CYS A 74 -1.38 -1.88 -4.96
C CYS A 74 -2.85 -1.59 -4.68
N TYR A 75 -3.60 -1.34 -5.75
CA TYR A 75 -5.02 -1.01 -5.65
C TYR A 75 -5.80 -1.80 -6.71
N ASP A 76 -7.03 -2.19 -6.35
CA ASP A 76 -7.90 -2.84 -7.32
C ASP A 76 -8.37 -1.82 -8.34
N VAL A 77 -8.31 -2.21 -9.62
CA VAL A 77 -8.83 -1.37 -10.71
C VAL A 77 -10.32 -1.64 -10.86
N GLU A 78 -11.09 -0.56 -10.78
CA GLU A 78 -12.55 -0.62 -10.84
C GLU A 78 -13.05 0.10 -12.09
N PRO A 79 -14.18 -0.32 -12.64
CA PRO A 79 -14.80 0.44 -13.72
C PRO A 79 -15.18 1.85 -13.24
N GLY A 80 -14.96 2.82 -14.07
CA GLY A 80 -15.31 4.20 -13.77
C GLY A 80 -14.31 4.98 -12.93
N MET A 81 -13.16 4.39 -12.64
CA MET A 81 -12.10 5.13 -11.95
C MET A 81 -11.54 6.24 -12.83
N ASP A 82 -11.26 7.39 -12.21
CA ASP A 82 -10.62 8.53 -12.88
C ASP A 82 -9.12 8.45 -12.66
N LEU A 83 -8.44 7.62 -13.47
CA LEU A 83 -7.00 7.40 -13.31
C LEU A 83 -6.18 8.67 -13.54
N GLN A 84 -6.62 9.54 -14.47
CA GLN A 84 -5.86 10.76 -14.78
C GLN A 84 -5.80 11.71 -13.59
N SER A 85 -6.86 11.79 -12.81
CA SER A 85 -6.90 12.63 -11.62
C SER A 85 -6.10 12.07 -10.46
N MET A 86 -5.57 10.85 -10.58
CA MET A 86 -4.73 10.24 -9.56
C MET A 86 -3.25 10.63 -9.67
N TYR A 87 -2.92 11.60 -10.50
CA TYR A 87 -1.54 12.08 -10.60
C TYR A 87 -1.05 12.57 -9.23
N PRO A 88 0.19 12.23 -8.79
CA PRO A 88 1.23 11.51 -9.54
C PRO A 88 1.23 9.98 -9.34
N ILE A 89 0.23 9.41 -8.73
CA ILE A 89 0.17 7.96 -8.52
C ILE A 89 0.02 7.24 -9.87
N TRP A 90 -0.76 7.81 -10.77
CA TRP A 90 -0.93 7.30 -12.12
C TRP A 90 -0.52 8.38 -13.12
N PRO A 91 0.12 8.06 -14.26
CA PRO A 91 0.52 6.72 -14.71
C PRO A 91 1.82 6.25 -14.08
N LEU A 92 2.08 4.94 -14.21
CA LEU A 92 3.30 4.32 -13.72
C LEU A 92 4.48 4.67 -14.63
N SER A 93 5.36 5.50 -14.14
CA SER A 93 6.62 5.82 -14.79
C SER A 93 7.64 6.09 -13.70
N HIS A 94 8.92 6.01 -14.02
CA HIS A 94 9.96 6.31 -13.02
C HIS A 94 9.78 7.69 -12.42
N LEU A 95 9.44 8.68 -13.25
CA LEU A 95 9.26 10.04 -12.79
C LEU A 95 8.06 10.17 -11.84
N ASN A 96 6.93 9.56 -12.20
CA ASN A 96 5.74 9.64 -11.36
C ASN A 96 5.89 8.84 -10.07
N ARG A 97 6.60 7.72 -10.10
CA ARG A 97 6.90 6.97 -8.88
C ARG A 97 7.72 7.84 -7.92
N ALA A 98 8.74 8.53 -8.43
CA ALA A 98 9.54 9.44 -7.62
C ALA A 98 8.70 10.60 -7.07
N ARG A 99 7.80 11.14 -7.87
CA ARG A 99 6.90 12.22 -7.45
C ARG A 99 5.90 11.75 -6.40
N SER A 100 5.38 10.54 -6.56
CA SER A 100 4.46 9.96 -5.58
C SER A 100 5.14 9.76 -4.23
N ARG A 101 6.38 9.24 -4.23
CA ARG A 101 7.15 9.12 -2.99
C ARG A 101 7.41 10.49 -2.35
N ALA A 102 7.77 11.48 -3.16
CA ALA A 102 8.07 12.82 -2.64
C ALA A 102 6.82 13.49 -2.07
N ALA A 103 5.67 13.32 -2.70
CA ALA A 103 4.44 13.98 -2.29
C ALA A 103 3.74 13.26 -1.13
N PHE A 104 3.77 11.93 -1.13
CA PHE A 104 2.95 11.11 -0.21
C PHE A 104 3.75 10.06 0.55
N GLY A 105 4.96 9.76 0.13
CA GLY A 105 5.72 8.66 0.74
C GLY A 105 5.23 7.28 0.32
N VAL A 106 4.50 7.18 -0.79
CA VAL A 106 3.90 5.92 -1.23
C VAL A 106 4.25 5.62 -2.68
N GLU A 107 4.22 4.32 -3.02
CA GLU A 107 4.23 3.83 -4.40
C GLU A 107 3.12 2.82 -4.55
N PHE A 108 2.12 3.14 -5.37
CA PHE A 108 0.98 2.26 -5.61
C PHE A 108 0.94 1.79 -7.06
N PHE A 109 0.67 0.51 -7.24
CA PHE A 109 0.56 -0.14 -8.54
C PHE A 109 -0.84 -0.72 -8.71
N PRO A 110 -1.36 -0.82 -9.95
CA PRO A 110 -2.60 -1.57 -10.15
C PRO A 110 -2.37 -3.03 -9.76
N ALA A 111 -3.29 -3.61 -9.00
CA ALA A 111 -3.10 -4.94 -8.41
C ALA A 111 -2.99 -6.05 -9.46
N ASP A 112 -3.64 -5.89 -10.61
CA ASP A 112 -3.66 -6.87 -11.69
C ASP A 112 -2.56 -6.64 -12.74
N THR A 113 -1.76 -5.59 -12.62
CA THR A 113 -0.62 -5.36 -13.51
C THR A 113 0.49 -6.33 -13.15
N VAL A 114 1.12 -6.92 -14.16
CA VAL A 114 2.19 -7.91 -13.98
C VAL A 114 3.48 -7.19 -13.58
N GLU A 115 4.10 -7.68 -12.51
CA GLU A 115 5.41 -7.21 -12.10
C GLU A 115 6.45 -7.91 -12.98
N ALA A 116 7.34 -7.12 -13.60
CA ALA A 116 8.20 -7.60 -14.68
C ALA A 116 9.18 -8.69 -14.23
N GLY A 117 9.72 -8.57 -13.00
CA GLY A 117 10.73 -9.51 -12.53
C GLY A 117 10.18 -10.89 -12.20
N SER A 118 8.97 -10.97 -11.67
CA SER A 118 8.38 -12.22 -11.22
C SER A 118 7.40 -12.82 -12.21
N GLY A 119 6.83 -12.01 -13.12
CA GLY A 119 5.76 -12.44 -13.99
C GLY A 119 4.42 -12.60 -13.30
N GLN A 120 4.31 -12.15 -12.04
CA GLN A 120 3.09 -12.25 -11.25
C GLN A 120 2.38 -10.90 -11.19
N PRO A 121 1.04 -10.86 -11.10
CA PRO A 121 0.36 -9.61 -10.79
C PRO A 121 0.88 -9.04 -9.47
N PHE A 122 0.87 -7.71 -9.33
CA PHE A 122 1.45 -7.06 -8.15
C PHE A 122 0.85 -7.58 -6.85
N LEU A 123 -0.45 -7.86 -6.80
CA LEU A 123 -1.06 -8.37 -5.58
C LEU A 123 -0.45 -9.72 -5.15
N GLN A 124 -0.19 -10.62 -6.09
CA GLN A 124 0.45 -11.90 -5.79
C GLN A 124 1.93 -11.71 -5.47
N PHE A 125 2.61 -10.83 -6.22
CA PHE A 125 4.02 -10.54 -6.00
C PHE A 125 4.25 -10.03 -4.58
N PHE A 126 3.40 -9.14 -4.10
CA PHE A 126 3.53 -8.54 -2.77
C PHE A 126 3.27 -9.53 -1.63
N GLN A 127 2.64 -10.67 -1.91
CA GLN A 127 2.38 -11.68 -0.88
C GLN A 127 3.49 -12.73 -0.74
N ARG A 128 4.64 -12.48 -1.36
CA ARG A 128 5.81 -13.34 -1.26
C ARG A 128 7.02 -12.50 -0.85
N ASP A 129 7.91 -13.09 -0.04
CA ASP A 129 9.17 -12.45 0.30
C ASP A 129 10.20 -12.76 -0.80
N ARG A 130 11.45 -12.33 -0.60
CA ARG A 130 12.50 -12.49 -1.60
C ARG A 130 12.83 -13.95 -1.88
N GLU A 131 12.63 -14.84 -0.90
CA GLU A 131 12.84 -16.27 -1.07
C GLU A 131 11.60 -16.99 -1.60
N GLY A 132 10.54 -16.27 -1.90
CA GLY A 132 9.30 -16.85 -2.41
C GLY A 132 8.37 -17.39 -1.32
N SER A 133 8.68 -17.17 -0.04
CA SER A 133 7.82 -17.61 1.04
C SER A 133 6.63 -16.68 1.20
N PRO A 134 5.45 -17.21 1.57
CA PRO A 134 4.27 -16.36 1.78
C PRO A 134 4.47 -15.35 2.90
N LYS A 135 3.98 -14.14 2.70
CA LYS A 135 3.93 -13.12 3.73
C LYS A 135 2.63 -12.35 3.61
N GLY A 136 2.22 -11.70 4.71
CA GLY A 136 0.97 -10.99 4.76
C GLY A 136 1.05 -9.57 4.25
N VAL A 137 -0.10 -9.05 3.84
CA VAL A 137 -0.30 -7.66 3.45
C VAL A 137 -1.45 -7.09 4.26
N VAL A 138 -1.56 -5.77 4.31
CA VAL A 138 -2.69 -5.10 4.95
C VAL A 138 -3.64 -4.63 3.87
N ALA A 139 -4.92 -4.96 4.01
CA ALA A 139 -5.96 -4.56 3.07
C ALA A 139 -6.83 -3.47 3.70
N MET A 140 -7.16 -2.45 2.92
CA MET A 140 -7.99 -1.34 3.39
C MET A 140 -9.09 -1.03 2.40
N GLU A 141 -10.30 -0.88 2.91
CA GLU A 141 -11.43 -0.40 2.14
C GLU A 141 -11.46 1.11 2.18
N LEU A 142 -11.54 1.73 1.02
CA LEU A 142 -11.72 3.18 0.93
C LEU A 142 -13.20 3.46 0.74
N ARG A 143 -13.82 4.03 1.78
CA ARG A 143 -15.20 4.38 1.65
C ARG A 143 -15.27 5.63 0.87
N GLY A 144 -15.90 5.55 -0.20
CA GLY A 144 -15.95 6.70 -1.04
C GLY A 144 -16.80 7.80 -0.48
N GLU A 145 -16.69 8.28 0.52
CA GLU A 145 -17.41 9.16 0.97
C GLU A 145 -17.59 10.11 0.24
N VAL A 146 -17.63 10.25 -0.27
CA VAL A 146 -17.78 11.03 -0.78
C VAL A 146 -18.31 11.54 -1.20
N ARG A 147 -18.52 11.65 -1.41
CA ARG A 147 -18.99 12.05 -1.95
C ARG A 147 -19.42 12.83 -2.12
#